data_675ef22372a1b3cc127b8b974b79df01
#
_entry.id   675ef22372a1b3cc127b8b974b79df01
#
_cell.length_a   1.000
_cell.length_b   1.000
_cell.length_c   1.000
_cell.angle_alpha   90.00
_cell.angle_beta   90.00
_cell.angle_gamma   90.00
#
_symmetry.space_group_name_H-M   'P 1'
#
loop_
_entity.id
_entity.type
_entity.pdbx_description
1 polymer ?
#
loop_
_entity_poly.entity_id
_entity_poly.type
_entity_poly.pdbx_seq_one_letter_code
_entity_poly.pdbx_strand_id
1 'polypeptide(L)'
;MPFPGMCFRLTLFLPLLLGLPRLWAQGPPYQTDDPVPVDLHHYEFYIFGSVDGTPAEIDSTAPALEFNWGAIPRVQLHAILPWGVVAPLNNPVYLPGGTGSRAFGLTDMELGAKIAYIKESKYVPQIGTFTMFEIPTGNYDKGLGVGKVWYRLPLWLQKNIGHWLLDGGAGETIVPQTQYRNFPYGGFLLKYACGERLELGGEVFTHGREGFAAAQTQASTMIDLGGYYHFKRHPGEQFLFAYGHSVAGQTENYAYLGMYWTWGKDDKRGPAGSALFPVQLNGRGME
;
A
#
# COMPACT_ATOMS: atom_id res chain seq x y z
N MET A 1 -23.76 -5.89 -64.02
CA MET A 1 -24.07 -6.48 -62.68
C MET A 1 -23.46 -5.57 -61.62
N PRO A 2 -24.23 -4.82 -60.87
CA PRO A 2 -23.71 -3.97 -59.81
C PRO A 2 -23.67 -4.75 -58.49
N PHE A 3 -22.56 -4.61 -57.73
CA PHE A 3 -22.38 -5.13 -56.40
C PHE A 3 -23.19 -4.32 -55.38
N PRO A 4 -23.90 -4.93 -54.42
CA PRO A 4 -24.61 -4.17 -53.38
C PRO A 4 -23.63 -3.71 -52.29
N GLY A 5 -23.67 -2.40 -52.02
CA GLY A 5 -22.94 -1.78 -50.95
C GLY A 5 -23.43 -2.22 -49.57
N MET A 6 -22.48 -2.73 -48.76
CA MET A 6 -22.69 -3.13 -47.38
C MET A 6 -22.51 -1.91 -46.48
N CYS A 7 -23.64 -1.26 -46.14
CA CYS A 7 -23.64 -0.22 -45.12
C CYS A 7 -23.34 -0.81 -43.74
N PHE A 8 -22.12 -0.62 -43.23
CA PHE A 8 -21.81 -0.84 -41.84
C PHE A 8 -22.47 0.26 -40.98
N ARG A 9 -23.58 -0.07 -40.35
CA ARG A 9 -24.16 0.76 -39.29
C ARG A 9 -23.26 0.62 -38.04
N LEU A 10 -22.43 1.62 -37.81
CA LEU A 10 -21.69 1.79 -36.55
C LEU A 10 -22.72 2.16 -35.48
N THR A 11 -23.19 1.15 -34.74
CA THR A 11 -24.04 1.38 -33.57
C THR A 11 -23.11 1.86 -32.43
N LEU A 12 -23.14 3.15 -32.21
CA LEU A 12 -22.44 3.77 -31.05
C LEU A 12 -23.16 3.29 -29.79
N PHE A 13 -22.60 2.29 -29.11
CA PHE A 13 -23.01 1.94 -27.76
C PHE A 13 -22.54 3.07 -26.81
N LEU A 14 -23.48 3.94 -26.46
CA LEU A 14 -23.34 4.90 -25.38
C LEU A 14 -23.43 4.09 -24.08
N PRO A 15 -22.33 3.91 -23.31
CA PRO A 15 -22.45 3.22 -22.02
C PRO A 15 -23.21 4.14 -21.08
N LEU A 16 -24.34 3.62 -20.62
CA LEU A 16 -25.18 4.17 -19.57
C LEU A 16 -24.30 4.48 -18.36
N LEU A 17 -24.30 5.73 -17.94
CA LEU A 17 -23.62 6.24 -16.71
C LEU A 17 -24.30 5.66 -15.47
N LEU A 18 -24.12 4.38 -15.23
CA LEU A 18 -24.39 3.74 -13.96
C LEU A 18 -23.18 4.02 -13.06
N GLY A 19 -23.43 4.53 -11.88
CA GLY A 19 -22.49 5.07 -10.89
C GLY A 19 -21.10 4.46 -10.94
N LEU A 20 -20.09 5.29 -11.20
CA LEU A 20 -18.68 4.88 -11.20
C LEU A 20 -18.35 4.25 -9.84
N PRO A 21 -17.75 3.05 -9.81
CA PRO A 21 -17.24 2.49 -8.57
C PRO A 21 -16.23 3.46 -7.97
N ARG A 22 -16.32 3.67 -6.66
CA ARG A 22 -15.34 4.48 -5.93
C ARG A 22 -14.14 3.59 -5.65
N LEU A 23 -12.99 3.94 -6.17
CA LEU A 23 -11.71 3.36 -5.76
C LEU A 23 -11.33 4.00 -4.44
N TRP A 24 -11.09 3.19 -3.44
CA TRP A 24 -10.61 3.61 -2.13
C TRP A 24 -9.10 3.50 -2.15
N ALA A 25 -8.44 4.54 -1.68
CA ALA A 25 -7.00 4.48 -1.48
C ALA A 25 -6.73 3.61 -0.27
N GLN A 26 -5.85 2.63 -0.43
CA GLN A 26 -5.46 1.70 0.63
C GLN A 26 -4.01 1.29 0.37
N GLY A 27 -3.15 1.38 1.39
CA GLY A 27 -1.76 0.98 1.30
C GLY A 27 -1.61 -0.51 0.95
N PRO A 28 -1.66 -1.44 1.92
CA PRO A 28 -1.58 -2.86 1.61
C PRO A 28 -2.61 -3.31 0.57
N PRO A 29 -2.33 -4.31 -0.29
CA PRO A 29 -1.27 -5.31 -0.20
C PRO A 29 0.03 -4.98 -0.94
N TYR A 30 0.16 -3.79 -1.49
CA TYR A 30 1.32 -3.34 -2.25
C TYR A 30 2.36 -2.68 -1.33
N GLN A 31 3.59 -2.52 -1.81
CA GLN A 31 4.65 -1.81 -1.12
C GLN A 31 4.61 -0.30 -1.36
N THR A 32 4.05 0.12 -2.51
CA THR A 32 3.72 1.52 -2.78
C THR A 32 2.52 1.92 -1.93
N ASP A 33 2.69 2.94 -1.13
CA ASP A 33 1.65 3.46 -0.27
C ASP A 33 0.92 4.65 -0.91
N ASP A 34 -0.13 5.10 -0.27
CA ASP A 34 -0.99 6.19 -0.71
C ASP A 34 -0.97 7.38 0.25
N PRO A 35 -1.28 8.62 -0.21
CA PRO A 35 -1.33 9.80 0.62
C PRO A 35 -2.72 10.09 1.21
N VAL A 36 -3.65 9.11 1.22
CA VAL A 36 -5.05 9.35 1.62
C VAL A 36 -5.30 8.85 3.03
N PRO A 37 -5.41 9.72 4.04
CA PRO A 37 -5.75 9.30 5.39
C PRO A 37 -7.17 8.75 5.49
N VAL A 38 -7.38 7.85 6.43
CA VAL A 38 -8.70 7.43 6.88
C VAL A 38 -9.56 8.65 7.22
N ASP A 39 -10.83 8.62 6.86
CA ASP A 39 -11.78 9.71 7.12
C ASP A 39 -11.88 10.01 8.63
N LEU A 40 -12.15 11.27 8.96
CA LEU A 40 -12.26 11.72 10.35
C LEU A 40 -13.29 10.88 11.13
N HIS A 41 -12.90 10.40 12.30
CA HIS A 41 -13.69 9.51 13.16
C HIS A 41 -14.02 8.14 12.56
N HIS A 42 -13.31 7.74 11.50
CA HIS A 42 -13.33 6.38 10.97
C HIS A 42 -12.09 5.62 11.42
N TYR A 43 -12.21 4.30 11.35
CA TYR A 43 -11.21 3.35 11.77
C TYR A 43 -11.04 2.28 10.69
N GLU A 44 -9.83 1.77 10.60
CA GLU A 44 -9.52 0.60 9.80
C GLU A 44 -8.77 -0.41 10.65
N PHE A 45 -9.03 -1.66 10.39
CA PHE A 45 -8.33 -2.77 11.03
C PHE A 45 -7.95 -3.81 10.00
N TYR A 46 -6.72 -4.30 10.10
CA TYR A 46 -6.23 -5.37 9.25
C TYR A 46 -5.72 -6.52 10.10
N ILE A 47 -5.94 -7.75 9.62
CA ILE A 47 -5.20 -8.93 10.03
C ILE A 47 -4.54 -9.45 8.78
N PHE A 48 -3.21 -9.50 8.77
CA PHE A 48 -2.50 -9.91 7.58
C PHE A 48 -1.28 -10.78 7.88
N GLY A 49 -0.75 -11.36 6.81
CA GLY A 49 0.58 -11.96 6.76
C GLY A 49 1.29 -11.56 5.49
N SER A 50 2.58 -11.32 5.60
CA SER A 50 3.49 -11.09 4.49
C SER A 50 4.70 -12.02 4.58
N VAL A 51 5.31 -12.25 3.44
CA VAL A 51 6.55 -13.03 3.31
C VAL A 51 7.47 -12.28 2.37
N ASP A 52 8.70 -12.04 2.84
CA ASP A 52 9.81 -11.54 2.06
C ASP A 52 10.88 -12.64 1.99
N GLY A 53 11.14 -13.12 0.79
CA GLY A 53 12.06 -14.21 0.55
C GLY A 53 13.23 -13.79 -0.33
N THR A 54 14.44 -13.91 0.21
CA THR A 54 15.70 -13.78 -0.55
C THR A 54 16.40 -15.14 -0.64
N PRO A 55 17.44 -15.29 -1.45
CA PRO A 55 18.26 -16.51 -1.44
C PRO A 55 18.95 -16.79 -0.10
N ALA A 56 19.08 -15.77 0.77
CA ALA A 56 19.76 -15.88 2.06
C ALA A 56 18.82 -16.28 3.18
N GLU A 57 17.60 -15.73 3.17
CA GLU A 57 16.61 -15.93 4.24
C GLU A 57 15.19 -15.74 3.77
N ILE A 58 14.27 -16.27 4.56
CA ILE A 58 12.84 -15.95 4.48
C ILE A 58 12.49 -15.19 5.76
N ASP A 59 12.00 -13.97 5.57
CA ASP A 59 11.37 -13.19 6.60
C ASP A 59 9.86 -13.19 6.40
N SER A 60 9.12 -13.43 7.44
CA SER A 60 7.66 -13.44 7.34
C SER A 60 7.02 -12.82 8.57
N THR A 61 5.99 -12.06 8.33
CA THR A 61 5.14 -11.45 9.35
C THR A 61 3.77 -12.12 9.27
N ALA A 62 3.40 -12.90 10.30
CA ALA A 62 2.10 -13.55 10.37
C ALA A 62 1.80 -14.11 11.78
N PRO A 63 0.70 -13.66 12.43
CA PRO A 63 -0.16 -12.57 12.01
C PRO A 63 0.44 -11.20 12.32
N ALA A 64 0.06 -10.18 11.55
CA ALA A 64 0.19 -8.80 11.96
C ALA A 64 -1.20 -8.20 12.17
N LEU A 65 -1.32 -7.36 13.18
CA LEU A 65 -2.52 -6.61 13.50
C LEU A 65 -2.24 -5.13 13.27
N GLU A 66 -2.95 -4.54 12.32
CA GLU A 66 -2.82 -3.13 11.99
C GLU A 66 -4.08 -2.37 12.37
N PHE A 67 -3.92 -1.19 12.94
CA PHE A 67 -5.00 -0.30 13.31
C PHE A 67 -4.73 1.12 12.83
N ASN A 68 -5.70 1.69 12.12
CA ASN A 68 -5.68 3.05 11.61
C ASN A 68 -6.85 3.85 12.16
N TRP A 69 -6.60 5.11 12.49
CA TRP A 69 -7.59 6.02 13.04
C TRP A 69 -7.51 7.40 12.38
N GLY A 70 -8.60 7.84 11.76
CA GLY A 70 -8.79 9.22 11.33
C GLY A 70 -8.97 10.15 12.52
N ALA A 71 -7.85 10.55 13.15
CA ALA A 71 -7.81 11.21 14.44
C ALA A 71 -8.21 12.70 14.38
N ILE A 72 -7.70 13.40 13.37
CA ILE A 72 -8.02 14.81 13.09
C ILE A 72 -8.13 14.99 11.55
N PRO A 73 -8.75 16.09 11.07
CA PRO A 73 -8.89 16.30 9.64
C PRO A 73 -7.56 16.18 8.89
N ARG A 74 -7.51 15.32 7.87
CA ARG A 74 -6.34 15.04 7.03
C ARG A 74 -5.18 14.29 7.70
N VAL A 75 -5.39 13.74 8.89
CA VAL A 75 -4.38 12.98 9.62
C VAL A 75 -4.96 11.67 10.11
N GLN A 76 -4.31 10.60 9.72
CA GLN A 76 -4.49 9.25 10.24
C GLN A 76 -3.35 8.93 11.20
N LEU A 77 -3.67 8.34 12.33
CA LEU A 77 -2.70 7.65 13.18
C LEU A 77 -2.72 6.16 12.84
N HIS A 78 -1.56 5.54 12.93
CA HIS A 78 -1.30 4.18 12.50
C HIS A 78 -0.50 3.41 13.53
N ALA A 79 -0.82 2.12 13.70
CA ALA A 79 -0.04 1.20 14.52
C ALA A 79 -0.12 -0.22 13.96
N ILE A 80 1.03 -0.93 13.90
CA ILE A 80 1.09 -2.37 13.62
C ILE A 80 1.73 -3.09 14.80
N LEU A 81 1.11 -4.21 15.19
CA LEU A 81 1.67 -5.18 16.13
C LEU A 81 1.93 -6.49 15.37
N PRO A 82 3.19 -6.75 14.99
CA PRO A 82 3.54 -7.89 14.16
C PRO A 82 4.16 -9.04 14.93
N TRP A 83 3.80 -10.28 14.57
CA TRP A 83 4.55 -11.47 14.91
C TRP A 83 5.25 -11.99 13.65
N GLY A 84 6.54 -12.29 13.79
CA GLY A 84 7.34 -12.70 12.64
C GLY A 84 8.10 -14.01 12.86
N VAL A 85 8.50 -14.56 11.74
CA VAL A 85 9.43 -15.68 11.62
C VAL A 85 10.60 -15.24 10.76
N VAL A 86 11.79 -15.37 11.27
CA VAL A 86 13.04 -15.24 10.50
C VAL A 86 13.60 -16.64 10.30
N ALA A 87 13.79 -17.04 9.06
CA ALA A 87 14.29 -18.37 8.70
C ALA A 87 15.48 -18.25 7.76
N PRO A 88 16.73 -18.25 8.29
CA PRO A 88 17.93 -18.29 7.47
C PRO A 88 17.91 -19.55 6.57
N LEU A 89 18.26 -19.34 5.28
CA LEU A 89 18.41 -20.41 4.31
C LEU A 89 19.90 -20.80 4.19
N ASN A 90 20.37 -21.08 3.01
CA ASN A 90 21.76 -21.43 2.76
C ASN A 90 22.69 -20.22 2.86
N ASN A 91 23.64 -20.26 3.79
CA ASN A 91 24.63 -19.20 3.99
C ASN A 91 24.04 -17.93 4.61
N PRO A 92 23.67 -17.97 5.89
CA PRO A 92 22.99 -16.83 6.54
C PRO A 92 23.85 -15.58 6.42
N VAL A 93 23.34 -14.57 5.75
CA VAL A 93 23.82 -13.20 5.92
C VAL A 93 23.46 -12.87 7.35
N TYR A 94 24.48 -12.73 8.22
CA TYR A 94 24.27 -12.44 9.61
C TYR A 94 23.49 -11.14 9.73
N LEU A 95 22.21 -11.26 10.08
CA LEU A 95 21.55 -10.14 10.72
C LEU A 95 22.26 -9.89 12.05
N PRO A 96 22.55 -8.65 12.41
CA PRO A 96 23.17 -8.35 13.68
C PRO A 96 22.26 -8.81 14.79
N GLY A 97 22.83 -9.56 15.72
CA GLY A 97 22.09 -10.20 16.79
C GLY A 97 21.48 -11.56 16.44
N GLY A 98 21.30 -11.90 15.15
CA GLY A 98 20.72 -13.18 14.74
C GLY A 98 21.65 -14.36 15.06
N THR A 99 21.08 -15.42 15.64
CA THR A 99 21.83 -16.65 15.96
C THR A 99 22.11 -17.54 14.74
N GLY A 100 21.68 -17.12 13.54
CA GLY A 100 21.69 -17.96 12.35
C GLY A 100 20.69 -19.13 12.41
N SER A 101 19.81 -19.15 13.40
CA SER A 101 18.75 -20.13 13.59
C SER A 101 17.38 -19.54 13.34
N ARG A 102 16.43 -20.39 13.01
CA ARG A 102 15.02 -19.99 12.86
C ARG A 102 14.48 -19.40 14.17
N ALA A 103 13.86 -18.24 14.11
CA ALA A 103 13.25 -17.57 15.25
C ALA A 103 11.79 -17.21 14.96
N PHE A 104 10.98 -17.21 16.02
CA PHE A 104 9.59 -16.76 15.99
C PHE A 104 9.33 -15.88 17.23
N GLY A 105 8.55 -14.83 17.07
CA GLY A 105 8.14 -13.96 18.17
C GLY A 105 7.60 -12.62 17.70
N LEU A 106 7.35 -11.73 18.66
CA LEU A 106 7.03 -10.34 18.38
C LEU A 106 8.23 -9.69 17.68
N THR A 107 7.97 -8.97 16.58
CA THR A 107 8.97 -8.16 15.87
C THR A 107 8.88 -6.70 16.29
N ASP A 108 9.58 -5.80 15.62
CA ASP A 108 9.48 -4.38 15.92
C ASP A 108 8.07 -3.87 15.59
N MET A 109 7.52 -3.06 16.49
CA MET A 109 6.20 -2.49 16.38
C MET A 109 6.26 -1.22 15.51
N GLU A 110 5.37 -1.09 14.53
CA GLU A 110 5.31 0.12 13.72
C GLU A 110 4.29 1.11 14.30
N LEU A 111 4.68 2.38 14.39
CA LEU A 111 3.81 3.52 14.68
C LEU A 111 3.95 4.55 13.57
N GLY A 112 2.86 5.16 13.15
CA GLY A 112 2.94 6.09 12.03
C GLY A 112 1.85 7.16 12.01
N ALA A 113 2.05 8.10 11.08
CA ALA A 113 1.05 9.11 10.77
C ALA A 113 1.00 9.35 9.25
N LYS A 114 -0.19 9.19 8.67
CA LYS A 114 -0.47 9.57 7.28
C LYS A 114 -1.07 10.97 7.27
N ILE A 115 -0.47 11.88 6.50
CA ILE A 115 -0.85 13.30 6.48
C ILE A 115 -1.07 13.74 5.04
N ALA A 116 -2.29 14.19 4.71
CA ALA A 116 -2.60 14.75 3.40
C ALA A 116 -2.30 16.25 3.38
N TYR A 117 -1.31 16.65 2.62
CA TYR A 117 -0.94 18.06 2.41
C TYR A 117 -1.86 18.75 1.41
N ILE A 118 -2.06 18.13 0.26
CA ILE A 118 -2.87 18.62 -0.84
C ILE A 118 -3.94 17.60 -1.16
N LYS A 119 -5.22 18.03 -1.18
CA LYS A 119 -6.34 17.19 -1.61
C LYS A 119 -6.38 17.09 -3.12
N GLU A 120 -6.77 15.91 -3.60
CA GLU A 120 -7.02 15.70 -5.02
C GLU A 120 -8.08 16.67 -5.55
N SER A 121 -7.84 17.18 -6.75
CA SER A 121 -8.78 17.97 -7.53
C SER A 121 -8.78 17.47 -8.98
N LYS A 122 -9.56 18.09 -9.86
CA LYS A 122 -9.61 17.69 -11.29
C LYS A 122 -8.22 17.59 -11.93
N TYR A 123 -7.30 18.52 -11.63
CA TYR A 123 -5.99 18.62 -12.28
C TYR A 123 -4.82 18.36 -11.34
N VAL A 124 -5.03 18.40 -10.04
CA VAL A 124 -3.98 18.24 -9.04
C VAL A 124 -4.14 16.88 -8.36
N PRO A 125 -3.09 16.06 -8.25
CA PRO A 125 -3.13 14.83 -7.49
C PRO A 125 -3.26 15.11 -5.99
N GLN A 126 -3.72 14.15 -5.21
CA GLN A 126 -3.52 14.16 -3.78
C GLN A 126 -2.02 14.03 -3.50
N ILE A 127 -1.52 14.78 -2.53
CA ILE A 127 -0.11 14.74 -2.11
C ILE A 127 -0.08 14.65 -0.60
N GLY A 128 0.73 13.75 -0.07
CA GLY A 128 0.88 13.56 1.35
C GLY A 128 2.09 12.71 1.72
N THR A 129 2.22 12.45 2.99
CA THR A 129 3.24 11.55 3.53
C THR A 129 2.61 10.47 4.37
N PHE A 130 3.28 9.35 4.50
CA PHE A 130 3.02 8.34 5.52
C PHE A 130 4.34 8.03 6.22
N THR A 131 4.63 8.82 7.24
CA THR A 131 5.84 8.63 8.06
C THR A 131 5.59 7.51 9.05
N MET A 132 6.50 6.54 9.08
CA MET A 132 6.45 5.36 9.93
C MET A 132 7.70 5.26 10.78
N PHE A 133 7.55 4.80 12.03
CA PHE A 133 8.59 4.60 13.02
C PHE A 133 8.52 3.16 13.51
N GLU A 134 9.60 2.43 13.34
CA GLU A 134 9.76 1.09 13.93
C GLU A 134 10.32 1.21 15.33
N ILE A 135 9.57 0.72 16.29
CA ILE A 135 9.91 0.74 17.71
C ILE A 135 10.55 -0.60 18.08
N PRO A 136 11.73 -0.63 18.73
CA PRO A 136 12.47 -1.85 18.96
C PRO A 136 11.85 -2.73 20.07
N THR A 137 10.70 -3.32 19.76
CA THR A 137 9.99 -4.27 20.62
C THR A 137 10.37 -5.72 20.34
N GLY A 138 10.92 -5.98 19.15
CA GLY A 138 11.40 -7.29 18.75
C GLY A 138 12.69 -7.71 19.48
N ASN A 139 12.94 -9.02 19.49
CA ASN A 139 14.15 -9.55 20.09
C ASN A 139 15.33 -9.46 19.11
N TYR A 140 16.19 -8.46 19.33
CA TYR A 140 17.39 -8.22 18.51
C TYR A 140 18.32 -9.44 18.43
N ASP A 141 18.57 -10.12 19.54
CA ASP A 141 19.47 -11.28 19.58
C ASP A 141 18.97 -12.47 18.76
N LYS A 142 17.67 -12.48 18.46
CA LYS A 142 17.02 -13.49 17.61
C LYS A 142 16.80 -13.02 16.18
N GLY A 143 17.21 -11.80 15.83
CA GLY A 143 16.94 -11.22 14.51
C GLY A 143 15.49 -10.76 14.29
N LEU A 144 14.67 -10.68 15.35
CA LEU A 144 13.26 -10.27 15.27
C LEU A 144 13.07 -8.75 15.38
N GLY A 145 14.14 -7.97 15.24
CA GLY A 145 14.12 -6.51 15.24
C GLY A 145 15.51 -5.92 15.13
N VAL A 146 15.57 -4.62 14.85
CA VAL A 146 16.81 -3.87 14.64
C VAL A 146 17.46 -3.43 15.96
N GLY A 147 16.71 -3.48 17.08
CA GLY A 147 17.19 -3.08 18.40
C GLY A 147 17.30 -1.56 18.61
N LYS A 148 16.87 -0.77 17.64
CA LYS A 148 16.84 0.69 17.67
C LYS A 148 15.65 1.20 16.87
N VAL A 149 15.19 2.40 17.21
CA VAL A 149 14.19 3.09 16.39
C VAL A 149 14.77 3.41 15.02
N TRP A 150 14.04 3.11 13.97
CA TRP A 150 14.31 3.56 12.62
C TRP A 150 13.01 4.05 11.97
N TYR A 151 13.09 4.74 10.84
CA TYR A 151 11.91 5.39 10.30
C TYR A 151 11.97 5.60 8.80
N ARG A 152 10.78 5.77 8.20
CA ARG A 152 10.56 6.03 6.77
C ARG A 152 9.97 7.41 6.57
N LEU A 153 10.53 8.16 5.64
CA LEU A 153 10.10 9.51 5.27
C LEU A 153 9.75 9.57 3.78
N PRO A 154 8.54 9.19 3.38
CA PRO A 154 8.10 9.26 1.99
C PRO A 154 7.36 10.56 1.65
N LEU A 155 7.27 10.82 0.34
CA LEU A 155 6.27 11.67 -0.28
C LEU A 155 5.50 10.85 -1.30
N TRP A 156 4.18 10.75 -1.11
CA TRP A 156 3.27 9.97 -1.97
C TRP A 156 2.31 10.88 -2.72
N LEU A 157 1.97 10.48 -3.94
CA LEU A 157 1.02 11.14 -4.82
C LEU A 157 -0.01 10.13 -5.29
N GLN A 158 -1.29 10.53 -5.34
CA GLN A 158 -2.36 9.70 -5.87
C GLN A 158 -3.26 10.47 -6.82
N LYS A 159 -3.71 9.79 -7.90
CA LYS A 159 -4.65 10.37 -8.88
C LYS A 159 -5.68 9.36 -9.31
N ASN A 160 -6.96 9.73 -9.19
CA ASN A 160 -8.07 8.97 -9.73
C ASN A 160 -8.45 9.48 -11.13
N ILE A 161 -8.55 8.55 -12.10
CA ILE A 161 -8.94 8.84 -13.50
C ILE A 161 -9.94 7.78 -13.97
N GLY A 162 -11.24 8.06 -13.82
CA GLY A 162 -12.28 7.10 -14.13
C GLY A 162 -12.20 5.85 -13.26
N HIS A 163 -11.99 4.69 -13.88
CA HIS A 163 -11.80 3.40 -13.18
C HIS A 163 -10.34 3.12 -12.77
N TRP A 164 -9.44 4.01 -13.11
CA TRP A 164 -8.02 3.88 -12.80
C TRP A 164 -7.65 4.69 -11.58
N LEU A 165 -6.80 4.12 -10.75
CA LEU A 165 -6.12 4.80 -9.66
C LEU A 165 -4.62 4.63 -9.87
N LEU A 166 -3.91 5.75 -9.83
CA LEU A 166 -2.45 5.83 -9.94
C LEU A 166 -1.90 6.31 -8.61
N ASP A 167 -1.02 5.54 -8.01
CA ASP A 167 -0.22 5.93 -6.86
C ASP A 167 1.25 5.95 -7.23
N GLY A 168 2.03 6.77 -6.59
CA GLY A 168 3.47 6.73 -6.77
C GLY A 168 4.17 7.74 -5.89
N GLY A 169 5.44 7.46 -5.64
CA GLY A 169 6.27 8.33 -4.83
C GLY A 169 7.58 7.68 -4.44
N ALA A 170 8.28 8.36 -3.55
CA ALA A 170 9.57 7.91 -3.07
C ALA A 170 9.84 8.46 -1.67
N GLY A 171 10.77 7.82 -0.97
CA GLY A 171 11.21 8.21 0.35
C GLY A 171 12.59 7.69 0.69
N GLU A 172 12.94 7.88 1.92
CA GLU A 172 14.18 7.39 2.51
C GLU A 172 13.86 6.59 3.77
N THR A 173 14.46 5.42 3.90
CA THR A 173 14.56 4.68 5.15
C THR A 173 15.80 5.14 5.87
N ILE A 174 15.64 5.61 7.11
CA ILE A 174 16.72 6.13 7.95
C ILE A 174 16.86 5.23 9.16
N VAL A 175 18.03 4.59 9.25
CA VAL A 175 18.43 3.75 10.37
C VAL A 175 19.56 4.44 11.11
N PRO A 176 19.30 5.13 12.24
CA PRO A 176 20.29 5.98 12.92
C PRO A 176 21.32 5.16 13.69
N GLN A 177 22.00 4.26 12.99
CA GLN A 177 23.09 3.43 13.50
C GLN A 177 24.19 3.32 12.45
N THR A 178 25.44 3.51 12.88
CA THR A 178 26.61 3.54 11.98
C THR A 178 26.85 2.23 11.21
N GLN A 179 26.38 1.12 11.73
CA GLN A 179 26.53 -0.18 11.09
C GLN A 179 25.45 -0.50 10.05
N TYR A 180 24.38 0.29 10.00
CA TYR A 180 23.29 0.14 9.04
C TYR A 180 23.36 1.18 7.94
N ARG A 181 22.75 0.89 6.81
CA ARG A 181 22.58 1.84 5.72
C ARG A 181 21.23 2.53 5.82
N ASN A 182 21.24 3.83 5.55
CA ASN A 182 20.04 4.48 5.04
C ASN A 182 19.90 4.12 3.58
N PHE A 183 18.67 4.00 3.09
CA PHE A 183 18.45 3.67 1.69
C PHE A 183 17.17 4.33 1.15
N PRO A 184 17.22 4.80 -0.11
CA PRO A 184 16.04 5.31 -0.79
C PRO A 184 15.13 4.14 -1.19
N TYR A 185 13.83 4.44 -1.30
CA TYR A 185 12.86 3.55 -1.88
C TYR A 185 11.79 4.34 -2.63
N GLY A 186 11.05 3.68 -3.51
CA GLY A 186 9.95 4.29 -4.22
C GLY A 186 9.20 3.29 -5.09
N GLY A 187 8.00 3.67 -5.47
CA GLY A 187 7.15 2.81 -6.27
C GLY A 187 6.18 3.58 -7.15
N PHE A 188 5.64 2.85 -8.10
CA PHE A 188 4.53 3.29 -8.93
C PHE A 188 3.52 2.15 -9.05
N LEU A 189 2.30 2.41 -8.63
CA LEU A 189 1.18 1.47 -8.61
C LEU A 189 0.06 1.96 -9.52
N LEU A 190 -0.46 1.06 -10.33
CA LEU A 190 -1.64 1.27 -11.15
C LEU A 190 -2.71 0.26 -10.76
N LYS A 191 -3.89 0.74 -10.31
CA LYS A 191 -5.06 -0.10 -9.99
C LYS A 191 -6.20 0.15 -10.96
N TYR A 192 -7.01 -0.89 -11.19
CA TYR A 192 -8.21 -0.82 -12.03
C TYR A 192 -9.40 -1.49 -11.32
N ALA A 193 -10.51 -0.77 -11.24
CA ALA A 193 -11.77 -1.31 -10.72
C ALA A 193 -12.45 -2.21 -11.75
N CYS A 194 -12.37 -3.52 -11.56
CA CYS A 194 -13.00 -4.55 -12.38
C CYS A 194 -14.48 -4.77 -12.01
N GLY A 195 -15.22 -3.68 -11.79
CA GLY A 195 -16.62 -3.70 -11.35
C GLY A 195 -16.74 -3.37 -9.85
N GLU A 196 -17.82 -3.83 -9.21
CA GLU A 196 -18.17 -3.43 -7.83
C GLU A 196 -17.41 -4.21 -6.74
N ARG A 197 -16.69 -5.27 -7.10
CA ARG A 197 -16.14 -6.21 -6.12
C ARG A 197 -14.66 -6.51 -6.24
N LEU A 198 -14.08 -6.21 -7.36
CA LEU A 198 -12.72 -6.58 -7.63
C LEU A 198 -11.95 -5.36 -8.12
N GLU A 199 -10.87 -5.07 -7.44
CA GLU A 199 -9.83 -4.18 -7.91
C GLU A 199 -8.57 -5.00 -8.15
N LEU A 200 -7.94 -4.82 -9.29
CA LEU A 200 -6.66 -5.44 -9.62
C LEU A 200 -5.65 -4.36 -9.90
N GLY A 201 -4.41 -4.62 -9.53
CA GLY A 201 -3.34 -3.67 -9.76
C GLY A 201 -2.00 -4.36 -9.96
N GLY A 202 -1.06 -3.54 -10.42
CA GLY A 202 0.33 -3.92 -10.52
C GLY A 202 1.20 -2.74 -10.16
N GLU A 203 2.30 -3.02 -9.47
CA GLU A 203 3.28 -2.02 -9.11
C GLU A 203 4.68 -2.38 -9.60
N VAL A 204 5.49 -1.36 -9.73
CA VAL A 204 6.94 -1.46 -9.78
C VAL A 204 7.47 -0.77 -8.54
N PHE A 205 8.11 -1.54 -7.67
CA PHE A 205 8.71 -1.02 -6.44
C PHE A 205 10.23 -1.22 -6.49
N THR A 206 10.97 -0.26 -5.96
CA THR A 206 12.43 -0.31 -5.91
C THR A 206 12.94 0.23 -4.60
N HIS A 207 14.02 -0.38 -4.11
CA HIS A 207 14.75 0.12 -2.95
C HIS A 207 16.26 0.01 -3.15
N GLY A 208 16.98 0.85 -2.43
CA GLY A 208 18.44 0.85 -2.38
C GLY A 208 18.97 -0.36 -1.60
N ARG A 209 20.28 -0.38 -1.40
CA ARG A 209 20.93 -1.41 -0.56
C ARG A 209 20.52 -1.25 0.87
N GLU A 210 19.82 -2.21 1.40
CA GLU A 210 19.38 -2.23 2.80
C GLU A 210 20.33 -3.02 3.73
N GLY A 211 20.02 -3.03 5.02
CA GLY A 211 20.71 -3.80 6.04
C GLY A 211 22.07 -3.25 6.44
N PHE A 212 22.98 -4.17 6.79
CA PHE A 212 24.30 -3.79 7.28
C PHE A 212 25.18 -3.13 6.24
N ALA A 213 25.94 -2.14 6.66
CA ALA A 213 26.95 -1.49 5.82
C ALA A 213 28.02 -2.47 5.32
N ALA A 214 28.35 -3.48 6.11
CA ALA A 214 29.31 -4.52 5.76
C ALA A 214 28.73 -5.65 4.90
N ALA A 215 27.41 -5.82 4.84
CA ALA A 215 26.77 -6.84 4.04
C ALA A 215 26.82 -6.51 2.53
N GLN A 216 26.96 -7.53 1.70
CA GLN A 216 26.97 -7.39 0.24
C GLN A 216 25.54 -7.46 -0.33
N THR A 217 24.59 -6.76 0.29
CA THR A 217 23.24 -6.61 -0.25
C THR A 217 23.26 -5.76 -1.52
N GLN A 218 22.31 -5.95 -2.39
CA GLN A 218 22.13 -5.16 -3.62
C GLN A 218 20.80 -4.39 -3.53
N ALA A 219 20.69 -3.34 -4.33
CA ALA A 219 19.39 -2.72 -4.59
C ALA A 219 18.50 -3.72 -5.32
N SER A 220 17.20 -3.61 -5.14
CA SER A 220 16.21 -4.45 -5.81
C SER A 220 15.15 -3.61 -6.53
N THR A 221 14.64 -4.16 -7.62
CA THR A 221 13.42 -3.65 -8.28
C THR A 221 12.50 -4.81 -8.53
N MET A 222 11.28 -4.71 -8.04
CA MET A 222 10.27 -5.75 -8.05
C MET A 222 9.06 -5.33 -8.89
N ILE A 223 8.39 -6.30 -9.48
CA ILE A 223 7.06 -6.15 -10.05
C ILE A 223 6.11 -6.98 -9.20
N ASP A 224 5.05 -6.33 -8.69
CA ASP A 224 4.01 -6.94 -7.90
C ASP A 224 2.67 -6.89 -8.62
N LEU A 225 1.89 -7.97 -8.48
CA LEU A 225 0.52 -8.05 -8.95
C LEU A 225 -0.37 -8.43 -7.76
N GLY A 226 -1.50 -7.76 -7.65
CA GLY A 226 -2.39 -8.00 -6.52
C GLY A 226 -3.76 -7.38 -6.68
N GLY A 227 -4.51 -7.31 -5.59
CA GLY A 227 -5.82 -6.71 -5.62
C GLY A 227 -6.60 -6.79 -4.33
N TYR A 228 -7.84 -6.33 -4.43
CA TYR A 228 -8.82 -6.25 -3.36
C TYR A 228 -10.12 -6.90 -3.79
N TYR A 229 -10.66 -7.78 -2.95
CA TYR A 229 -11.98 -8.35 -3.15
C TYR A 229 -12.95 -7.84 -2.09
N HIS A 230 -13.97 -7.08 -2.49
CA HIS A 230 -14.99 -6.46 -1.65
C HIS A 230 -16.15 -7.42 -1.40
N PHE A 231 -16.47 -7.71 -0.13
CA PHE A 231 -17.55 -8.63 0.21
C PHE A 231 -18.92 -7.93 0.09
N LYS A 232 -19.80 -8.47 -0.74
CA LYS A 232 -21.13 -7.86 -1.01
C LYS A 232 -22.01 -7.75 0.24
N ARG A 233 -21.94 -8.73 1.14
CA ARG A 233 -22.78 -8.79 2.35
C ARG A 233 -22.23 -7.97 3.50
N HIS A 234 -20.98 -7.56 3.42
CA HIS A 234 -20.22 -6.86 4.44
C HIS A 234 -19.44 -5.71 3.78
N PRO A 235 -20.11 -4.58 3.50
CA PRO A 235 -19.53 -3.51 2.66
C PRO A 235 -18.29 -2.84 3.26
N GLY A 236 -17.97 -3.05 4.53
CA GLY A 236 -16.72 -2.58 5.15
C GLY A 236 -15.61 -3.64 5.18
N GLU A 237 -15.81 -4.81 4.58
CA GLU A 237 -14.85 -5.91 4.63
C GLU A 237 -14.25 -6.20 3.26
N GLN A 238 -12.94 -6.48 3.24
CA GLN A 238 -12.21 -6.80 2.03
C GLN A 238 -11.17 -7.88 2.29
N PHE A 239 -10.89 -8.67 1.27
CA PHE A 239 -9.74 -9.56 1.21
C PHE A 239 -8.69 -8.95 0.29
N LEU A 240 -7.45 -8.93 0.76
CA LEU A 240 -6.30 -8.32 0.11
C LEU A 240 -5.29 -9.40 -0.24
N PHE A 241 -4.68 -9.30 -1.42
CA PHE A 241 -3.66 -10.24 -1.87
C PHE A 241 -2.68 -9.58 -2.83
N ALA A 242 -1.40 -9.95 -2.74
CA ALA A 242 -0.38 -9.60 -3.70
C ALA A 242 0.71 -10.67 -3.78
N TYR A 243 1.38 -10.70 -4.91
CA TYR A 243 2.62 -11.44 -5.12
C TYR A 243 3.55 -10.64 -6.03
N GLY A 244 4.80 -10.55 -5.62
CA GLY A 244 5.86 -9.86 -6.33
C GLY A 244 7.12 -10.68 -6.51
N HIS A 245 7.85 -10.34 -7.55
CA HIS A 245 9.17 -10.91 -7.84
C HIS A 245 10.11 -9.83 -8.39
N SER A 246 11.35 -9.84 -7.93
CA SER A 246 12.35 -8.90 -8.40
C SER A 246 12.72 -9.18 -9.86
N VAL A 247 12.80 -8.10 -10.63
CA VAL A 247 13.20 -8.14 -12.05
C VAL A 247 14.61 -7.61 -12.29
N ALA A 248 15.18 -6.93 -11.28
CA ALA A 248 16.54 -6.43 -11.30
C ALA A 248 17.13 -6.32 -9.90
N GLY A 249 18.44 -6.51 -9.79
CA GLY A 249 19.19 -6.42 -8.54
C GLY A 249 19.13 -7.71 -7.72
N GLN A 250 18.91 -7.57 -6.40
CA GLN A 250 18.79 -8.72 -5.51
C GLN A 250 17.53 -9.53 -5.85
N THR A 251 17.65 -10.84 -5.86
CA THR A 251 16.47 -11.71 -6.03
C THR A 251 15.64 -11.68 -4.78
N GLU A 252 14.39 -11.26 -4.93
CA GLU A 252 13.40 -11.16 -3.85
C GLU A 252 12.04 -11.67 -4.34
N ASN A 253 11.29 -12.24 -3.40
CA ASN A 253 9.90 -12.63 -3.60
C ASN A 253 9.09 -12.05 -2.46
N TYR A 254 8.01 -11.40 -2.80
CA TYR A 254 7.06 -10.84 -1.86
C TYR A 254 5.72 -11.56 -2.00
N ALA A 255 5.05 -11.81 -0.89
CA ALA A 255 3.66 -12.26 -0.90
C ALA A 255 2.90 -11.64 0.27
N TYR A 256 1.65 -11.25 0.04
CA TYR A 256 0.77 -10.67 1.03
C TYR A 256 -0.63 -11.27 0.96
N LEU A 257 -1.19 -11.59 2.12
CA LEU A 257 -2.60 -11.95 2.26
C LEU A 257 -3.16 -11.26 3.50
N GLY A 258 -4.33 -10.62 3.38
CA GLY A 258 -4.94 -9.91 4.48
C GLY A 258 -6.45 -9.80 4.43
N MET A 259 -7.03 -9.58 5.59
CA MET A 259 -8.42 -9.16 5.76
C MET A 259 -8.45 -7.76 6.29
N TYR A 260 -9.35 -6.96 5.78
CA TYR A 260 -9.55 -5.56 6.11
C TYR A 260 -10.97 -5.28 6.54
N TRP A 261 -11.12 -4.43 7.53
CA TRP A 261 -12.40 -3.91 8.02
C TRP A 261 -12.33 -2.41 8.17
N THR A 262 -13.40 -1.71 7.77
CA THR A 262 -13.55 -0.27 8.04
C THR A 262 -14.90 0.01 8.67
N TRP A 263 -14.91 0.95 9.61
CA TRP A 263 -16.12 1.44 10.27
C TRP A 263 -15.91 2.86 10.79
N GLY A 264 -17.01 3.56 11.09
CA GLY A 264 -16.96 4.91 11.65
C GLY A 264 -18.32 5.52 11.77
N LYS A 265 -18.35 6.75 12.24
CA LYS A 265 -19.59 7.55 12.33
C LYS A 265 -19.59 8.54 11.18
N ASP A 266 -20.54 8.38 10.27
CA ASP A 266 -20.81 9.42 9.28
C ASP A 266 -21.28 10.69 10.02
N ASP A 267 -20.53 11.77 9.85
CA ASP A 267 -20.97 13.07 10.33
C ASP A 267 -22.22 13.44 9.53
N LYS A 268 -23.36 13.71 10.22
CA LYS A 268 -24.64 14.06 9.59
C LYS A 268 -24.61 15.34 8.74
N ARG A 269 -23.45 15.94 8.53
CA ARG A 269 -23.19 17.13 7.71
C ARG A 269 -22.73 16.80 6.29
N GLY A 270 -23.36 15.79 5.65
CA GLY A 270 -23.02 15.37 4.29
C GLY A 270 -21.78 14.49 4.23
N PRO A 271 -21.55 13.76 3.14
CA PRO A 271 -20.39 12.91 2.98
C PRO A 271 -19.13 13.78 3.00
N ALA A 272 -18.51 13.85 4.16
CA ALA A 272 -17.25 14.53 4.35
C ALA A 272 -16.14 13.55 4.00
N GLY A 273 -15.51 13.80 2.89
CA GLY A 273 -14.14 13.36 2.72
C GLY A 273 -13.83 12.28 1.70
N SER A 274 -14.69 11.37 1.33
CA SER A 274 -14.54 10.60 0.09
C SER A 274 -15.27 11.28 -1.07
N ALA A 275 -15.22 12.59 -1.12
CA ALA A 275 -15.92 13.39 -2.10
C ALA A 275 -15.13 13.39 -3.41
N LEU A 276 -15.44 12.47 -4.27
CA LEU A 276 -15.50 12.82 -5.67
C LEU A 276 -16.56 13.93 -5.78
N PHE A 277 -16.15 15.16 -6.06
CA PHE A 277 -17.03 16.28 -6.24
C PHE A 277 -18.10 15.95 -7.27
N PRO A 278 -19.40 16.15 -6.98
CA PRO A 278 -20.36 16.22 -8.03
C PRO A 278 -20.01 17.45 -8.88
N VAL A 279 -19.65 17.26 -10.12
CA VAL A 279 -19.66 18.34 -11.11
C VAL A 279 -21.11 18.80 -11.19
N GLN A 280 -21.43 19.90 -10.52
CA GLN A 280 -22.68 20.63 -10.80
C GLN A 280 -22.57 21.18 -12.19
N LEU A 281 -23.19 20.51 -13.13
CA LEU A 281 -23.58 21.11 -14.41
C LEU A 281 -24.67 22.12 -14.09
N ASN A 282 -24.26 23.40 -13.94
CA ASN A 282 -25.20 24.50 -13.95
C ASN A 282 -25.84 24.58 -15.34
N GLY A 283 -26.97 23.89 -15.49
CA GLY A 283 -27.91 24.18 -16.58
C GLY A 283 -28.57 25.53 -16.29
N ARG A 284 -28.04 26.57 -16.86
CA ARG A 284 -28.85 27.79 -17.08
C ARG A 284 -29.81 27.48 -18.20
N GLY A 285 -31.09 27.29 -17.84
CA GLY A 285 -32.17 27.45 -18.79
C GLY A 285 -32.19 28.90 -19.28
N MET A 286 -32.25 29.05 -20.58
CA MET A 286 -32.70 30.29 -21.17
C MET A 286 -34.22 30.29 -21.19
N GLU A 287 -34.81 31.29 -20.65
CA GLU A 287 -35.97 31.97 -21.18
C GLU A 287 -35.50 33.20 -21.95
#